data_d2cfa6dba5e1374d959dc80a93e635ff
#
_entry.id   d2cfa6dba5e1374d959dc80a93e635ff
#
_cell.length_a   1.000
_cell.length_b   1.000
_cell.length_c   1.000
_cell.angle_alpha   90.00
_cell.angle_beta   90.00
_cell.angle_gamma   90.00
#
_symmetry.space_group_name_H-M   'P 1'
#
loop_
_entity.id
_entity.type
_entity.pdbx_description
1 polymer ?
#
loop_
_entity_poly.entity_id
_entity_poly.type
_entity_poly.pdbx_seq_one_letter_code
_entity_poly.pdbx_strand_id
1 'polypeptide(L)'
;RFDPRSMWMYPSRGAEFNHDFRSEPLSDSPALHSVKFSDFNGWWFCLIPTETMRAIGLGLPAFIKFDDIEYGVRAKKHGFPTVSLPGVAVWHMGWHDKDPARSWEEYFQVRNRWVCALLHYPNAGKASVFRMLYEEANLGLRMLYSGMALSQMALADVLKGPAYFVDSLPSKLGEVRKARSGFAD
;
A
#
# COMPACT_ATOMS: atom_id res chain seq x y z
N ARG A 1 -2.67 9.85 -2.25
CA ARG A 1 -1.97 10.01 -3.54
C ARG A 1 -0.74 9.13 -3.55
N PHE A 2 -0.51 8.40 -4.61
CA PHE A 2 0.70 7.58 -4.82
C PHE A 2 1.74 8.35 -5.62
N ASP A 3 2.96 8.43 -5.11
CA ASP A 3 4.10 9.00 -5.84
C ASP A 3 4.98 7.87 -6.39
N PRO A 4 5.06 7.72 -7.72
CA PRO A 4 5.84 6.66 -8.34
C PRO A 4 7.36 6.80 -8.16
N ARG A 5 7.86 8.00 -7.85
CA ARG A 5 9.30 8.23 -7.67
C ARG A 5 9.80 7.71 -6.34
N SER A 6 9.03 7.97 -5.28
CA SER A 6 9.32 7.47 -3.94
C SER A 6 8.70 6.10 -3.68
N MET A 7 7.82 5.62 -4.55
CA MET A 7 6.96 4.45 -4.35
C MET A 7 6.20 4.50 -3.01
N TRP A 8 5.78 5.72 -2.60
CA TRP A 8 5.14 5.94 -1.33
C TRP A 8 3.81 6.66 -1.47
N MET A 9 3.04 6.58 -0.41
CA MET A 9 1.75 7.23 -0.32
C MET A 9 1.87 8.56 0.40
N TYR A 10 1.21 9.56 -0.14
CA TYR A 10 1.10 10.88 0.47
C TYR A 10 -0.36 11.27 0.60
N PRO A 11 -0.67 12.12 1.56
CA PRO A 11 -2.00 12.69 1.69
C PRO A 11 -2.46 13.39 0.40
N SER A 12 -3.73 13.33 0.11
CA SER A 12 -4.33 14.15 -0.93
C SER A 12 -4.34 15.61 -0.50
N ARG A 13 -4.33 16.54 -1.46
CA ARG A 13 -4.48 17.97 -1.15
C ARG A 13 -5.80 18.19 -0.44
N GLY A 14 -5.75 18.96 0.66
CA GLY A 14 -6.92 19.25 1.49
C GLY A 14 -7.43 18.06 2.31
N ALA A 15 -6.57 17.03 2.51
CA ALA A 15 -6.86 16.02 3.50
C ALA A 15 -6.76 16.61 4.91
N GLU A 16 -7.76 16.36 5.72
CA GLU A 16 -7.74 16.68 7.14
C GLU A 16 -7.03 15.57 7.90
N PHE A 17 -6.19 15.98 8.84
CA PHE A 17 -5.45 15.08 9.71
C PHE A 17 -5.78 15.36 11.17
N ASN A 18 -5.75 14.31 11.97
CA ASN A 18 -5.99 14.41 13.41
C ASN A 18 -7.32 15.06 13.77
N HIS A 19 -8.33 14.96 12.90
CA HIS A 19 -9.66 15.46 13.18
C HIS A 19 -10.30 14.60 14.29
N ASP A 20 -10.64 15.23 15.40
CA ASP A 20 -11.30 14.55 16.51
C ASP A 20 -12.81 14.79 16.48
N PHE A 21 -13.55 13.84 15.96
CA PHE A 21 -15.02 13.88 15.90
C PHE A 21 -15.72 13.97 17.26
N ARG A 22 -15.01 13.82 18.39
CA ARG A 22 -15.56 14.02 19.72
C ARG A 22 -15.71 15.51 20.06
N SER A 23 -14.75 16.30 19.63
CA SER A 23 -14.73 17.76 19.86
C SER A 23 -15.24 18.54 18.66
N GLU A 24 -15.07 18.03 17.45
CA GLU A 24 -15.42 18.67 16.19
C GLU A 24 -16.33 17.75 15.37
N PRO A 25 -17.66 17.79 15.59
CA PRO A 25 -18.58 16.92 14.86
C PRO A 25 -18.57 17.24 13.36
N LEU A 26 -18.92 16.25 12.54
CA LEU A 26 -18.93 16.40 11.08
C LEU A 26 -19.76 17.61 10.61
N SER A 27 -20.90 17.89 11.28
CA SER A 27 -21.75 19.04 10.97
C SER A 27 -21.00 20.37 11.01
N ASP A 28 -20.04 20.51 11.89
CA ASP A 28 -19.31 21.74 12.18
C ASP A 28 -17.92 21.78 11.50
N SER A 29 -17.66 20.84 10.62
CA SER A 29 -16.37 20.63 9.95
C SER A 29 -16.48 20.82 8.41
N PRO A 30 -16.62 22.07 7.91
CA PRO A 30 -16.88 22.36 6.49
C PRO A 30 -15.82 21.77 5.53
N ALA A 31 -14.58 21.63 5.98
CA ALA A 31 -13.51 21.02 5.19
C ALA A 31 -13.80 19.56 4.80
N LEU A 32 -14.63 18.86 5.59
CA LEU A 32 -15.07 17.49 5.37
C LEU A 32 -16.35 17.37 4.52
N HIS A 33 -17.01 18.50 4.19
CA HIS A 33 -18.24 18.53 3.40
C HIS A 33 -18.01 18.52 1.90
N SER A 34 -16.77 18.54 1.44
CA SER A 34 -16.45 18.55 0.01
C SER A 34 -16.08 17.18 -0.51
N VAL A 35 -16.47 16.91 -1.76
CA VAL A 35 -16.01 15.75 -2.50
C VAL A 35 -14.50 15.84 -2.71
N LYS A 36 -13.77 14.75 -2.42
CA LYS A 36 -12.31 14.70 -2.61
C LYS A 36 -11.97 13.62 -3.64
N PHE A 37 -10.99 13.94 -4.50
CA PHE A 37 -10.43 13.00 -5.46
C PHE A 37 -9.09 12.48 -4.96
N SER A 38 -8.89 11.18 -5.11
CA SER A 38 -7.64 10.53 -4.73
C SER A 38 -7.15 9.59 -5.84
N ASP A 39 -5.95 9.05 -5.70
CA ASP A 39 -5.42 8.07 -6.64
C ASP A 39 -5.94 6.67 -6.35
N PHE A 40 -6.30 6.42 -5.11
CA PHE A 40 -6.83 5.14 -4.59
C PHE A 40 -7.60 5.39 -3.29
N ASN A 41 -8.33 4.38 -2.83
CA ASN A 41 -9.01 4.34 -1.55
C ASN A 41 -8.68 3.03 -0.82
N GLY A 42 -8.46 3.10 0.49
CA GLY A 42 -8.30 1.90 1.30
C GLY A 42 -9.57 1.03 1.26
N TRP A 43 -9.41 -0.27 1.08
CA TRP A 43 -10.54 -1.18 0.92
C TRP A 43 -11.21 -1.59 2.24
N TRP A 44 -11.08 -0.79 3.27
CA TRP A 44 -11.89 -0.92 4.49
C TRP A 44 -13.37 -0.64 4.23
N PHE A 45 -13.64 0.32 3.32
CA PHE A 45 -14.96 0.62 2.80
C PHE A 45 -14.81 1.26 1.41
N CYS A 46 -15.16 0.51 0.38
CA CYS A 46 -15.01 0.95 -1.00
C CYS A 46 -16.14 0.36 -1.86
N LEU A 47 -16.84 1.20 -2.59
CA LEU A 47 -17.79 0.79 -3.61
C LEU A 47 -17.12 0.87 -4.99
N ILE A 48 -17.02 -0.27 -5.66
CA ILE A 48 -16.43 -0.34 -7.01
C ILE A 48 -17.54 -0.70 -7.99
N PRO A 49 -17.84 0.19 -8.98
CA PRO A 49 -18.81 -0.12 -10.01
C PRO A 49 -18.44 -1.38 -10.81
N THR A 50 -19.42 -2.20 -11.14
CA THR A 50 -19.20 -3.43 -11.92
C THR A 50 -18.57 -3.15 -13.28
N GLU A 51 -18.90 -2.01 -13.89
CA GLU A 51 -18.31 -1.54 -15.14
C GLU A 51 -16.80 -1.36 -15.04
N THR A 52 -16.31 -0.83 -13.92
CA THR A 52 -14.88 -0.71 -13.64
C THR A 52 -14.23 -2.09 -13.63
N MET A 53 -14.81 -3.05 -12.89
CA MET A 53 -14.28 -4.41 -12.83
C MET A 53 -14.30 -5.12 -14.19
N ARG A 54 -15.33 -4.88 -15.01
CA ARG A 54 -15.39 -5.41 -16.37
C ARG A 54 -14.35 -4.82 -17.30
N ALA A 55 -14.05 -3.53 -17.14
CA ALA A 55 -13.11 -2.81 -17.98
C ALA A 55 -11.64 -3.12 -17.65
N ILE A 56 -11.29 -3.22 -16.36
CA ILE A 56 -9.89 -3.33 -15.92
C ILE A 56 -9.56 -4.64 -15.21
N GLY A 57 -10.51 -5.54 -15.05
CA GLY A 57 -10.36 -6.81 -14.34
C GLY A 57 -10.46 -6.67 -12.82
N LEU A 58 -10.22 -7.76 -12.13
CA LEU A 58 -10.20 -7.84 -10.67
C LEU A 58 -8.87 -7.32 -10.09
N GLY A 59 -8.82 -7.17 -8.77
CA GLY A 59 -7.59 -6.87 -8.06
C GLY A 59 -6.53 -7.95 -8.27
N LEU A 60 -5.26 -7.57 -8.22
CA LEU A 60 -4.16 -8.54 -8.25
C LEU A 60 -4.19 -9.43 -7.01
N PRO A 61 -3.72 -10.68 -7.10
CA PRO A 61 -3.67 -11.60 -5.96
C PRO A 61 -2.51 -11.22 -5.01
N ALA A 62 -2.56 -10.00 -4.51
CA ALA A 62 -1.51 -9.43 -3.67
C ALA A 62 -1.51 -9.96 -2.23
N PHE A 63 -2.58 -10.59 -1.79
CA PHE A 63 -2.88 -11.09 -0.45
C PHE A 63 -3.17 -9.95 0.55
N ILE A 64 -2.22 -9.05 0.78
CA ILE A 64 -2.35 -7.92 1.70
C ILE A 64 -1.37 -6.82 1.29
N LYS A 65 -1.71 -5.56 1.56
CA LYS A 65 -0.93 -4.36 1.24
C LYS A 65 -0.82 -4.09 -0.27
N PHE A 66 -1.00 -2.86 -0.65
CA PHE A 66 -0.90 -2.37 -2.04
C PHE A 66 -1.91 -2.95 -3.04
N ASP A 67 -2.80 -3.82 -2.66
CA ASP A 67 -3.91 -4.33 -3.46
C ASP A 67 -4.87 -3.20 -3.85
N ASP A 68 -5.28 -2.41 -2.88
CA ASP A 68 -6.11 -1.22 -3.02
C ASP A 68 -5.43 -0.10 -3.81
N ILE A 69 -4.13 0.12 -3.56
CA ILE A 69 -3.33 1.15 -4.23
C ILE A 69 -3.15 0.80 -5.71
N GLU A 70 -2.74 -0.44 -6.00
CA GLU A 70 -2.56 -0.90 -7.38
C GLU A 70 -3.85 -0.76 -8.18
N TYR A 71 -4.96 -1.25 -7.61
CA TYR A 71 -6.26 -1.21 -8.27
C TYR A 71 -6.73 0.23 -8.52
N GLY A 72 -6.60 1.11 -7.54
CA GLY A 72 -6.98 2.51 -7.67
C GLY A 72 -6.14 3.24 -8.71
N VAL A 73 -4.83 3.03 -8.73
CA VAL A 73 -3.92 3.61 -9.75
C VAL A 73 -4.28 3.10 -11.15
N ARG A 74 -4.57 1.81 -11.29
CA ARG A 74 -5.02 1.20 -12.55
C ARG A 74 -6.35 1.76 -13.00
N ALA A 75 -7.33 1.84 -12.11
CA ALA A 75 -8.64 2.42 -12.39
C ALA A 75 -8.51 3.87 -12.87
N LYS A 76 -7.73 4.69 -12.18
CA LYS A 76 -7.46 6.07 -12.59
C LYS A 76 -6.86 6.18 -13.98
N LYS A 77 -5.91 5.31 -14.34
CA LYS A 77 -5.31 5.28 -15.68
C LYS A 77 -6.32 4.95 -16.80
N HIS A 78 -7.37 4.23 -16.45
CA HIS A 78 -8.46 3.88 -17.38
C HIS A 78 -9.65 4.85 -17.31
N GLY A 79 -9.51 6.00 -16.66
CA GLY A 79 -10.53 7.04 -16.60
C GLY A 79 -11.58 6.85 -15.50
N PHE A 80 -11.39 5.92 -14.59
CA PHE A 80 -12.27 5.71 -13.41
C PHE A 80 -11.68 6.43 -12.19
N PRO A 81 -12.19 7.61 -11.81
CA PRO A 81 -11.67 8.35 -10.68
C PRO A 81 -12.06 7.69 -9.35
N THR A 82 -11.18 7.75 -8.37
CA THR A 82 -11.51 7.45 -6.98
C THR A 82 -12.03 8.70 -6.29
N VAL A 83 -13.22 8.61 -5.71
CA VAL A 83 -13.95 9.75 -5.12
C VAL A 83 -14.33 9.41 -3.69
N SER A 84 -13.99 10.29 -2.75
CA SER A 84 -14.47 10.24 -1.38
C SER A 84 -15.64 11.21 -1.22
N LEU A 85 -16.77 10.69 -0.78
CA LEU A 85 -18.00 11.46 -0.59
C LEU A 85 -18.12 11.93 0.87
N PRO A 86 -18.65 13.14 1.12
CA PRO A 86 -18.92 13.62 2.47
C PRO A 86 -19.86 12.67 3.22
N GLY A 87 -19.57 12.45 4.50
CA GLY A 87 -20.39 11.61 5.37
C GLY A 87 -20.25 10.10 5.16
N VAL A 88 -19.51 9.66 4.13
CA VAL A 88 -19.19 8.23 3.93
C VAL A 88 -17.89 7.92 4.67
N ALA A 89 -17.99 7.24 5.80
CA ALA A 89 -16.85 7.00 6.67
C ALA A 89 -16.93 5.64 7.38
N VAL A 90 -15.77 5.13 7.76
CA VAL A 90 -15.62 3.99 8.66
C VAL A 90 -14.60 4.33 9.74
N TRP A 91 -14.77 3.73 10.92
CA TRP A 91 -13.75 3.79 11.96
C TRP A 91 -12.83 2.58 11.82
N HIS A 92 -11.57 2.87 11.65
CA HIS A 92 -10.53 1.87 11.49
C HIS A 92 -9.44 2.08 12.53
N MET A 93 -8.84 0.98 13.00
CA MET A 93 -7.71 1.05 13.93
C MET A 93 -6.53 1.79 13.30
N GLY A 94 -6.04 2.82 13.98
CA GLY A 94 -4.94 3.66 13.51
C GLY A 94 -3.65 2.88 13.25
N TRP A 95 -2.78 3.46 12.45
CA TRP A 95 -1.46 2.89 12.14
C TRP A 95 -0.41 3.17 13.21
N HIS A 96 -0.73 3.99 14.22
CA HIS A 96 0.23 4.44 15.23
C HIS A 96 0.88 3.31 16.01
N ASP A 97 0.16 2.20 16.20
CA ASP A 97 0.63 1.04 16.95
C ASP A 97 1.13 -0.12 16.06
N LYS A 98 1.19 0.12 14.75
CA LYS A 98 1.58 -0.90 13.77
C LYS A 98 2.78 -0.42 12.96
N ASP A 99 3.94 -1.02 13.21
CA ASP A 99 5.11 -0.87 12.34
C ASP A 99 5.26 -2.14 11.48
N PRO A 100 4.92 -2.09 10.17
CA PRO A 100 5.07 -3.25 9.30
C PRO A 100 6.47 -3.84 9.30
N ALA A 101 7.50 -2.99 9.45
CA ALA A 101 8.89 -3.41 9.50
C ALA A 101 9.23 -4.35 10.67
N ARG A 102 8.36 -4.38 11.70
CA ARG A 102 8.47 -5.29 12.85
C ARG A 102 7.64 -6.55 12.72
N SER A 103 7.00 -6.77 11.58
CA SER A 103 6.09 -7.88 11.37
C SER A 103 6.34 -8.60 10.04
N TRP A 104 5.71 -9.75 9.86
CA TRP A 104 5.71 -10.49 8.60
C TRP A 104 5.08 -9.68 7.44
N GLU A 105 4.33 -8.63 7.72
CA GLU A 105 3.70 -7.78 6.71
C GLU A 105 4.72 -7.01 5.86
N GLU A 106 5.94 -6.79 6.37
CA GLU A 106 7.02 -6.11 5.65
C GLU A 106 7.34 -6.76 4.31
N TYR A 107 7.38 -8.09 4.28
CA TYR A 107 7.58 -8.82 3.02
C TYR A 107 6.54 -8.44 1.96
N PHE A 108 5.25 -8.48 2.33
CA PHE A 108 4.17 -8.18 1.38
C PHE A 108 4.15 -6.70 1.00
N GLN A 109 4.44 -5.82 1.94
CA GLN A 109 4.52 -4.38 1.69
C GLN A 109 5.60 -4.06 0.68
N VAL A 110 6.79 -4.60 0.84
CA VAL A 110 7.91 -4.39 -0.09
C VAL A 110 7.63 -5.03 -1.44
N ARG A 111 7.25 -6.33 -1.47
CA ARG A 111 6.96 -7.06 -2.70
C ARG A 111 5.90 -6.35 -3.54
N ASN A 112 4.77 -6.03 -2.94
CA ASN A 112 3.63 -5.50 -3.67
C ASN A 112 3.85 -4.05 -4.11
N ARG A 113 4.60 -3.27 -3.34
CA ARG A 113 5.05 -1.94 -3.71
C ARG A 113 5.90 -1.97 -4.99
N TRP A 114 6.84 -2.91 -5.08
CA TRP A 114 7.64 -3.09 -6.28
C TRP A 114 6.81 -3.56 -7.47
N VAL A 115 5.88 -4.50 -7.27
CA VAL A 115 4.97 -4.94 -8.32
C VAL A 115 4.14 -3.76 -8.84
N CYS A 116 3.56 -2.96 -7.96
CA CYS A 116 2.81 -1.76 -8.34
C CYS A 116 3.69 -0.77 -9.13
N ALA A 117 4.93 -0.53 -8.69
CA ALA A 117 5.85 0.36 -9.38
C ALA A 117 6.22 -0.15 -10.77
N LEU A 118 6.56 -1.43 -10.90
CA LEU A 118 6.92 -2.05 -12.19
C LEU A 118 5.76 -2.03 -13.20
N LEU A 119 4.54 -2.28 -12.73
CA LEU A 119 3.36 -2.29 -13.60
C LEU A 119 2.95 -0.88 -14.05
N HIS A 120 3.08 0.09 -13.18
CA HIS A 120 2.51 1.41 -13.45
C HIS A 120 3.53 2.49 -13.78
N TYR A 121 4.79 2.31 -13.38
CA TYR A 121 5.84 3.34 -13.48
C TYR A 121 7.21 2.75 -13.86
N PRO A 122 7.33 2.04 -14.99
CA PRO A 122 8.55 1.30 -15.35
C PRO A 122 9.78 2.21 -15.49
N ASN A 123 9.57 3.50 -15.73
CA ASN A 123 10.66 4.49 -15.88
C ASN A 123 11.13 5.10 -14.56
N ALA A 124 10.56 4.72 -13.42
CA ALA A 124 10.96 5.25 -12.11
C ALA A 124 12.16 4.51 -11.48
N GLY A 125 12.78 3.56 -12.18
CA GLY A 125 13.76 2.60 -11.67
C GLY A 125 14.87 3.17 -10.80
N LYS A 126 15.57 4.24 -11.23
CA LYS A 126 16.66 4.83 -10.43
C LYS A 126 16.17 5.39 -9.09
N ALA A 127 15.09 6.17 -9.11
CA ALA A 127 14.52 6.75 -7.89
C ALA A 127 14.02 5.65 -6.93
N SER A 128 13.45 4.59 -7.47
CA SER A 128 12.98 3.43 -6.72
C SER A 128 14.14 2.68 -6.05
N VAL A 129 15.27 2.51 -6.74
CA VAL A 129 16.48 1.89 -6.16
C VAL A 129 17.05 2.74 -5.03
N PHE A 130 17.17 4.05 -5.22
CA PHE A 130 17.62 4.95 -4.15
C PHE A 130 16.72 4.90 -2.93
N ARG A 131 15.42 4.86 -3.13
CA ARG A 131 14.47 4.73 -2.04
C ARG A 131 14.64 3.41 -1.30
N MET A 132 14.82 2.31 -2.02
CA MET A 132 15.09 0.99 -1.43
C MET A 132 16.35 1.01 -0.56
N LEU A 133 17.46 1.54 -1.09
CA LEU A 133 18.73 1.64 -0.34
C LEU A 133 18.56 2.48 0.93
N TYR A 134 17.81 3.58 0.85
CA TYR A 134 17.49 4.40 2.01
C TYR A 134 16.69 3.61 3.06
N GLU A 135 15.69 2.83 2.64
CA GLU A 135 14.87 2.02 3.56
C GLU A 135 15.69 0.90 4.20
N GLU A 136 16.52 0.19 3.44
CA GLU A 136 17.44 -0.81 3.97
C GLU A 136 18.40 -0.21 5.01
N ALA A 137 18.99 0.94 4.71
CA ALA A 137 19.84 1.64 5.66
C ALA A 137 19.08 2.05 6.94
N ASN A 138 17.84 2.52 6.79
CA ASN A 138 16.98 2.88 7.94
C ASN A 138 16.64 1.67 8.79
N LEU A 139 16.30 0.54 8.18
CA LEU A 139 16.06 -0.72 8.91
C LEU A 139 17.30 -1.16 9.68
N GLY A 140 18.48 -1.07 9.06
CA GLY A 140 19.76 -1.39 9.70
C GLY A 140 20.07 -0.47 10.89
N LEU A 141 19.91 0.84 10.73
CA LEU A 141 20.10 1.83 11.81
C LEU A 141 19.14 1.62 13.00
N ARG A 142 17.94 1.12 12.72
CA ARG A 142 16.92 0.78 13.73
C ARG A 142 17.10 -0.63 14.30
N MET A 143 18.13 -1.37 13.85
CA MET A 143 18.40 -2.76 14.24
C MET A 143 17.21 -3.72 13.96
N LEU A 144 16.43 -3.42 12.90
CA LEU A 144 15.31 -4.25 12.46
C LEU A 144 15.79 -5.28 11.43
N TYR A 145 16.56 -6.24 11.88
CA TYR A 145 17.21 -7.24 11.02
C TYR A 145 16.20 -8.18 10.37
N SER A 146 15.09 -8.48 11.04
CA SER A 146 14.00 -9.25 10.44
C SER A 146 13.37 -8.49 9.27
N GLY A 147 13.14 -7.19 9.43
CA GLY A 147 12.64 -6.33 8.36
C GLY A 147 13.55 -6.33 7.15
N MET A 148 14.88 -6.20 7.34
CA MET A 148 15.87 -6.30 6.27
C MET A 148 15.81 -7.65 5.56
N ALA A 149 15.78 -8.75 6.30
CA ALA A 149 15.72 -10.10 5.72
C ALA A 149 14.44 -10.31 4.90
N LEU A 150 13.30 -9.82 5.38
CA LEU A 150 12.02 -9.89 4.68
C LEU A 150 11.98 -8.99 3.44
N SER A 151 12.57 -7.80 3.52
CA SER A 151 12.72 -6.90 2.37
C SER A 151 13.55 -7.54 1.26
N GLN A 152 14.71 -8.10 1.60
CA GLN A 152 15.57 -8.81 0.65
C GLN A 152 14.89 -10.03 0.05
N MET A 153 14.17 -10.82 0.84
CA MET A 153 13.35 -11.94 0.38
C MET A 153 12.28 -11.47 -0.63
N ALA A 154 11.62 -10.35 -0.33
CA ALA A 154 10.62 -9.76 -1.21
C ALA A 154 11.20 -9.34 -2.55
N LEU A 155 12.35 -8.68 -2.55
CA LEU A 155 13.04 -8.27 -3.77
C LEU A 155 13.51 -9.46 -4.60
N ALA A 156 14.08 -10.49 -3.97
CA ALA A 156 14.49 -11.71 -4.64
C ALA A 156 13.30 -12.40 -5.32
N ASP A 157 12.12 -12.37 -4.68
CA ASP A 157 10.92 -12.98 -5.23
C ASP A 157 10.31 -12.15 -6.38
N VAL A 158 10.37 -10.82 -6.32
CA VAL A 158 9.98 -9.94 -7.43
C VAL A 158 10.82 -10.23 -8.68
N LEU A 159 12.11 -10.46 -8.52
CA LEU A 159 13.02 -10.77 -9.63
C LEU A 159 12.75 -12.12 -10.31
N LYS A 160 12.02 -13.03 -9.66
CA LYS A 160 11.57 -14.31 -10.27
C LYS A 160 10.43 -14.13 -11.27
N GLY A 161 9.82 -12.95 -11.30
CA GLY A 161 8.80 -12.58 -12.28
C GLY A 161 7.36 -12.90 -11.89
N PRO A 162 6.41 -12.56 -12.78
CA PRO A 162 4.98 -12.58 -12.47
C PRO A 162 4.40 -13.97 -12.22
N ALA A 163 4.90 -15.02 -12.87
CA ALA A 163 4.42 -16.37 -12.62
C ALA A 163 4.69 -16.78 -11.17
N TYR A 164 5.90 -16.53 -10.68
CA TYR A 164 6.24 -16.83 -9.29
C TYR A 164 5.40 -16.04 -8.29
N PHE A 165 5.05 -14.80 -8.62
CA PHE A 165 4.16 -13.97 -7.78
C PHE A 165 2.81 -14.65 -7.52
N VAL A 166 2.23 -15.28 -8.55
CA VAL A 166 0.94 -15.97 -8.46
C VAL A 166 1.12 -17.36 -7.80
N ASP A 167 2.06 -18.14 -8.27
CA ASP A 167 2.23 -19.55 -7.88
C ASP A 167 2.68 -19.73 -6.42
N SER A 168 3.45 -18.76 -5.90
CA SER A 168 3.93 -18.81 -4.52
C SER A 168 2.90 -18.40 -3.49
N LEU A 169 1.80 -17.77 -3.89
CA LEU A 169 0.84 -17.15 -2.96
C LEU A 169 0.29 -18.10 -1.88
N PRO A 170 -0.07 -19.37 -2.16
CA PRO A 170 -0.63 -20.27 -1.16
C PRO A 170 0.34 -20.62 -0.02
N SER A 171 1.65 -20.73 -0.30
CA SER A 171 2.66 -21.09 0.69
C SER A 171 3.37 -19.90 1.33
N LYS A 172 3.33 -18.76 0.68
CA LYS A 172 4.20 -17.62 0.99
C LYS A 172 4.07 -17.09 2.41
N LEU A 173 2.86 -17.02 2.95
CA LEU A 173 2.68 -16.56 4.33
C LEU A 173 3.40 -17.43 5.35
N GLY A 174 3.37 -18.76 5.15
CA GLY A 174 4.09 -19.71 6.01
C GLY A 174 5.60 -19.52 5.94
N GLU A 175 6.14 -19.36 4.72
CA GLU A 175 7.57 -19.11 4.49
C GLU A 175 8.03 -17.80 5.15
N VAL A 176 7.28 -16.72 4.98
CA VAL A 176 7.57 -15.40 5.53
C VAL A 176 7.53 -15.41 7.06
N ARG A 177 6.52 -16.05 7.66
CA ARG A 177 6.42 -16.20 9.12
C ARG A 177 7.58 -17.01 9.68
N LYS A 178 7.96 -18.09 9.01
CA LYS A 178 9.13 -18.90 9.38
C LYS A 178 10.42 -18.08 9.30
N ALA A 179 10.61 -17.30 8.24
CA ALA A 179 11.77 -16.43 8.10
C ALA A 179 11.81 -15.40 9.24
N ARG A 180 10.67 -14.75 9.56
CA ARG A 180 10.56 -13.76 10.63
C ARG A 180 10.87 -14.36 12.02
N SER A 181 10.43 -15.58 12.29
CA SER A 181 10.59 -16.21 13.61
C SER A 181 12.04 -16.51 13.99
N GLY A 182 12.98 -16.42 13.08
CA GLY A 182 14.41 -16.55 13.34
C GLY A 182 15.06 -15.30 13.96
N PHE A 183 14.30 -14.22 14.16
CA PHE A 183 14.80 -12.94 14.68
C PHE A 183 14.09 -12.57 16.00
N ALA A 184 14.81 -11.89 16.88
CA ALA A 184 14.33 -11.45 18.20
C ALA A 184 13.86 -9.99 18.24
N ASP A 185 14.09 -9.21 17.15
CA ASP A 185 13.72 -7.79 17.00
C ASP A 185 12.23 -7.54 16.76
#